data_24f49039beb38a4d97423be8cf5c85ba
#
_entry.id   24f49039beb38a4d97423be8cf5c85ba
#
_cell.length_a   1.000
_cell.length_b   1.000
_cell.length_c   1.000
_cell.angle_alpha   90.00
_cell.angle_beta   90.00
_cell.angle_gamma   90.00
#
_symmetry.space_group_name_H-M   'P 1'
#
loop_
_entity.id
_entity.type
_entity.pdbx_description
1 polymer ?
#
loop_
_entity_poly.entity_id
_entity_poly.type
_entity_poly.pdbx_seq_one_letter_code
_entity_poly.pdbx_strand_id
1 'polypeptide(L)'
;MAAQALASAGFSVSVPIFAAPAFDMVAKWGRAIHAIQVKSGALHDNQKSIQWMTHTPSGFYTEEDCSYFALVLIPRDEIWWVPVSEVAGKKSICTNAEKDVLHQYRGNLGALKVSGVC
;
A
#
# COMPACT_ATOMS: atom_id res chain seq x y z
N MET A 1 -6.53 3.96 9.22
CA MET A 1 -6.44 2.48 9.00
C MET A 1 -5.00 2.01 8.83
N ALA A 2 -4.30 2.49 7.82
CA ALA A 2 -2.96 1.98 7.53
C ALA A 2 -1.96 2.26 8.65
N ALA A 3 -1.89 3.49 9.15
CA ALA A 3 -0.98 3.83 10.24
C ALA A 3 -1.29 3.03 11.51
N GLN A 4 -2.56 2.87 11.83
CA GLN A 4 -3.00 2.11 12.99
C GLN A 4 -2.64 0.63 12.84
N ALA A 5 -2.82 0.05 11.66
CA ALA A 5 -2.47 -1.34 11.41
C ALA A 5 -0.97 -1.58 11.58
N LEU A 6 -0.15 -0.66 11.06
CA LEU A 6 1.30 -0.74 11.21
C LEU A 6 1.71 -0.62 12.67
N ALA A 7 1.18 0.38 13.38
CA ALA A 7 1.50 0.60 14.78
C ALA A 7 1.08 -0.59 15.65
N SER A 8 -0.09 -1.17 15.39
CA SER A 8 -0.58 -2.35 16.10
C SER A 8 0.29 -3.58 15.85
N ALA A 9 0.94 -3.66 14.69
CA ALA A 9 1.85 -4.74 14.36
C ALA A 9 3.27 -4.53 14.91
N GLY A 10 3.52 -3.39 15.58
CA GLY A 10 4.80 -3.09 16.20
C GLY A 10 5.74 -2.21 15.39
N PHE A 11 5.27 -1.65 14.28
CA PHE A 11 6.07 -0.70 13.49
C PHE A 11 6.10 0.67 14.14
N SER A 12 7.21 1.39 13.99
CA SER A 12 7.27 2.82 14.25
C SER A 12 6.81 3.54 13.01
N VAL A 13 5.83 4.43 13.16
CA VAL A 13 5.21 5.13 12.04
C VAL A 13 5.49 6.62 12.15
N SER A 14 5.94 7.23 11.06
CA SER A 14 6.18 8.67 10.97
C SER A 14 5.45 9.21 9.76
N VAL A 15 4.96 10.46 9.87
CA VAL A 15 4.31 11.14 8.76
C VAL A 15 5.09 12.40 8.41
N PRO A 16 5.14 12.79 7.12
CA PRO A 16 5.81 14.05 6.72
C PRO A 16 5.11 15.25 7.36
N ILE A 17 5.91 16.19 7.84
CA ILE A 17 5.40 17.44 8.41
C ILE A 17 5.00 18.40 7.29
N PHE A 18 5.77 18.41 6.20
CA PHE A 18 5.53 19.29 5.07
C PHE A 18 4.85 18.54 3.94
N ALA A 19 3.98 19.25 3.20
CA ALA A 19 3.30 18.70 2.05
C ALA A 19 4.30 18.32 0.95
N ALA A 20 3.91 17.31 0.15
CA ALA A 20 4.42 17.01 -1.18
C ALA A 20 5.35 15.83 -1.40
N PRO A 21 5.74 14.98 -0.44
CA PRO A 21 6.37 13.74 -0.85
C PRO A 21 5.35 12.80 -1.50
N ALA A 22 5.84 11.88 -2.33
CA ALA A 22 5.01 10.90 -3.01
C ALA A 22 4.66 9.71 -2.11
N PHE A 23 4.68 9.91 -0.80
CA PHE A 23 4.29 8.91 0.18
C PHE A 23 3.57 9.58 1.35
N ASP A 24 2.72 8.82 2.04
CA ASP A 24 1.92 9.35 3.14
C ASP A 24 2.56 9.13 4.51
N MET A 25 3.38 8.09 4.64
CA MET A 25 4.02 7.75 5.91
C MET A 25 5.28 6.92 5.70
N VAL A 26 6.08 6.83 6.76
CA VAL A 26 7.24 5.95 6.80
C VAL A 26 7.02 4.93 7.91
N ALA A 27 7.20 3.66 7.59
CA ALA A 27 7.10 2.56 8.54
C ALA A 27 8.49 1.98 8.78
N LYS A 28 8.85 1.81 10.05
CA LYS A 28 10.15 1.28 10.45
C LYS A 28 9.99 0.05 11.33
N TRP A 29 10.71 -1.00 10.97
CA TRP A 29 10.83 -2.22 11.77
C TRP A 29 12.31 -2.56 11.89
N GLY A 30 12.92 -2.29 13.06
CA GLY A 30 14.35 -2.45 13.22
C GLY A 30 15.12 -1.59 12.22
N ARG A 31 15.85 -2.23 11.31
CA ARG A 31 16.59 -1.54 10.24
C ARG A 31 15.80 -1.42 8.94
N ALA A 32 14.67 -2.06 8.85
CA ALA A 32 13.81 -1.98 7.67
C ALA A 32 13.02 -0.66 7.73
N ILE A 33 13.16 0.15 6.70
CA ILE A 33 12.49 1.45 6.57
C ILE A 33 11.78 1.48 5.22
N HIS A 34 10.48 1.75 5.24
CA HIS A 34 9.67 1.78 4.03
C HIS A 34 8.83 3.04 3.95
N ALA A 35 8.83 3.66 2.78
CA ALA A 35 7.92 4.75 2.47
C ALA A 35 6.62 4.14 1.95
N ILE A 36 5.49 4.55 2.50
CA ILE A 36 4.18 3.97 2.23
C ILE A 36 3.25 5.02 1.61
N GLN A 37 2.63 4.68 0.50
CA GLN A 37 1.58 5.47 -0.11
C GLN A 37 0.25 4.75 0.12
N VAL A 38 -0.73 5.47 0.66
CA VAL A 38 -2.06 4.90 0.94
C VAL A 38 -3.01 5.26 -0.19
N LYS A 39 -3.75 4.27 -0.67
CA LYS A 39 -4.80 4.44 -1.68
C LYS A 39 -6.06 3.75 -1.22
N SER A 40 -7.18 4.47 -1.26
CA SER A 40 -8.49 3.89 -0.99
C SER A 40 -9.06 3.29 -2.27
N GLY A 41 -9.62 2.10 -2.15
CA GLY A 41 -10.21 1.41 -3.28
C GLY A 41 -11.72 1.52 -3.32
N ALA A 42 -12.27 1.10 -4.45
CA ALA A 42 -13.71 1.09 -4.68
C ALA A 42 -14.15 -0.30 -5.11
N LEU A 43 -15.37 -0.68 -4.70
CA LEU A 43 -16.02 -1.91 -5.12
C LEU A 43 -16.84 -1.65 -6.37
N HIS A 44 -16.72 -2.55 -7.34
CA HIS A 44 -17.46 -2.51 -8.61
C HIS A 44 -18.09 -3.87 -8.89
N ASP A 45 -18.91 -3.95 -9.93
CA ASP A 45 -19.54 -5.19 -10.42
C ASP A 45 -20.26 -5.98 -9.31
N ASN A 46 -21.28 -5.34 -8.72
CA ASN A 46 -22.05 -5.92 -7.61
C ASN A 46 -21.17 -6.30 -6.42
N GLN A 47 -20.15 -5.47 -6.15
CA GLN A 47 -19.21 -5.65 -5.04
C GLN A 47 -18.28 -6.86 -5.19
N LYS A 48 -18.06 -7.29 -6.42
CA LYS A 48 -17.15 -8.41 -6.68
C LYS A 48 -15.76 -7.97 -7.07
N SER A 49 -15.64 -6.82 -7.73
CA SER A 49 -14.38 -6.30 -8.21
C SER A 49 -13.89 -5.16 -7.34
N ILE A 50 -12.61 -5.15 -7.01
CA ILE A 50 -11.98 -4.12 -6.19
C ILE A 50 -10.92 -3.43 -7.04
N GLN A 51 -10.94 -2.10 -7.09
CA GLN A 51 -10.02 -1.32 -7.89
C GLN A 51 -9.41 -0.18 -7.09
N TRP A 52 -8.11 0.00 -7.25
CA TRP A 52 -7.37 1.15 -6.70
C TRP A 52 -6.68 1.89 -7.85
N MET A 53 -6.78 3.21 -7.84
CA MET A 53 -6.07 4.05 -8.80
C MET A 53 -4.65 4.26 -8.31
N THR A 54 -3.65 3.93 -9.15
CA THR A 54 -2.25 3.90 -8.76
C THR A 54 -1.37 4.83 -9.60
N HIS A 55 -1.95 5.89 -10.14
CA HIS A 55 -1.20 6.89 -10.89
C HIS A 55 -1.26 8.25 -10.19
N THR A 56 -0.35 9.14 -10.56
CA THR A 56 -0.36 10.53 -10.14
C THR A 56 -0.83 11.40 -11.32
N PRO A 57 -1.22 12.68 -11.07
CA PRO A 57 -1.52 13.59 -12.19
C PRO A 57 -0.35 13.76 -13.16
N SER A 58 0.89 13.58 -12.71
CA SER A 58 2.09 13.73 -13.52
C SER A 58 2.64 12.42 -14.07
N GLY A 59 2.04 11.28 -13.75
CA GLY A 59 2.50 9.99 -14.25
C GLY A 59 2.29 8.83 -13.30
N PHE A 60 3.26 7.92 -13.27
CA PHE A 60 3.16 6.69 -12.49
C PHE A 60 4.10 6.75 -11.29
N TYR A 61 3.76 6.01 -10.24
CA TYR A 61 4.65 5.82 -9.11
C TYR A 61 5.81 4.91 -9.48
N THR A 62 6.98 5.18 -8.90
CA THR A 62 8.19 4.39 -9.05
C THR A 62 8.75 4.03 -7.68
N GLU A 63 9.77 3.18 -7.65
CA GLU A 63 10.45 2.81 -6.42
C GLU A 63 11.16 3.97 -5.75
N GLU A 64 11.42 5.06 -6.49
CA GLU A 64 11.98 6.28 -5.93
C GLU A 64 10.93 7.07 -5.15
N ASP A 65 9.65 6.91 -5.48
CA ASP A 65 8.55 7.62 -4.83
C ASP A 65 8.18 6.98 -3.49
N CYS A 66 8.05 5.66 -3.49
CA CYS A 66 7.67 4.91 -2.29
C CYS A 66 8.07 3.45 -2.46
N SER A 67 8.05 2.70 -1.34
CA SER A 67 8.41 1.29 -1.34
C SER A 67 7.19 0.39 -1.46
N TYR A 68 6.10 0.76 -0.80
CA TYR A 68 4.89 -0.04 -0.72
C TYR A 68 3.65 0.83 -0.86
N PHE A 69 2.61 0.23 -1.40
CA PHE A 69 1.26 0.77 -1.35
C PHE A 69 0.48 0.05 -0.26
N ALA A 70 -0.23 0.82 0.56
CA ALA A 70 -1.27 0.31 1.42
C ALA A 70 -2.59 0.49 0.68
N LEU A 71 -3.06 -0.57 0.04
CA LEU A 71 -4.32 -0.55 -0.71
C LEU A 71 -5.44 -0.88 0.25
N VAL A 72 -6.22 0.14 0.60
CA VAL A 72 -7.22 0.08 1.65
C VAL A 72 -8.61 -0.10 1.06
N LEU A 73 -9.38 -1.02 1.62
CA LEU A 73 -10.79 -1.18 1.31
C LEU A 73 -11.58 -0.95 2.59
N ILE A 74 -12.03 0.29 2.79
CA ILE A 74 -12.66 0.72 4.03
C ILE A 74 -13.91 -0.10 4.39
N PRO A 75 -14.87 -0.36 3.47
CA PRO A 75 -16.07 -1.11 3.81
C PRO A 75 -15.83 -2.50 4.38
N ARG A 76 -14.67 -3.10 4.09
CA ARG A 76 -14.33 -4.45 4.57
C ARG A 76 -13.23 -4.45 5.62
N ASP A 77 -12.70 -3.27 5.97
CA ASP A 77 -11.59 -3.15 6.93
C ASP A 77 -10.41 -4.04 6.54
N GLU A 78 -10.06 -4.02 5.27
CA GLU A 78 -8.97 -4.82 4.73
C GLU A 78 -7.91 -3.93 4.09
N ILE A 79 -6.64 -4.37 4.16
CA ILE A 79 -5.50 -3.68 3.57
C ILE A 79 -4.61 -4.70 2.85
N TRP A 80 -4.24 -4.38 1.60
CA TRP A 80 -3.23 -5.12 0.85
C TRP A 80 -1.95 -4.32 0.85
N TRP A 81 -0.86 -4.91 1.31
CA TRP A 81 0.45 -4.27 1.36
C TRP A 81 1.26 -4.70 0.15
N VAL A 82 1.20 -3.91 -0.91
CA VAL A 82 1.70 -4.28 -2.22
C VAL A 82 2.99 -3.53 -2.54
N PRO A 83 4.09 -4.23 -2.92
CA PRO A 83 5.31 -3.55 -3.33
C PRO A 83 5.05 -2.65 -4.54
N VAL A 84 5.71 -1.50 -4.58
CA VAL A 84 5.51 -0.54 -5.68
C VAL A 84 5.86 -1.16 -7.03
N SER A 85 6.76 -2.14 -7.07
CA SER A 85 7.11 -2.83 -8.32
C SER A 85 5.91 -3.52 -8.98
N GLU A 86 4.90 -3.91 -8.20
CA GLU A 86 3.68 -4.54 -8.73
C GLU A 86 2.75 -3.52 -9.40
N VAL A 87 2.89 -2.23 -9.06
CA VAL A 87 2.02 -1.18 -9.59
C VAL A 87 2.74 -0.23 -10.54
N ALA A 88 4.05 -0.32 -10.65
CA ALA A 88 4.85 0.57 -11.48
C ALA A 88 4.38 0.51 -12.94
N GLY A 89 4.13 1.67 -13.53
CA GLY A 89 3.66 1.78 -14.90
C GLY A 89 2.19 1.46 -15.11
N LYS A 90 1.42 1.23 -14.03
CA LYS A 90 0.00 0.92 -14.11
C LYS A 90 -0.83 2.11 -13.61
N LYS A 91 -1.93 2.40 -14.30
CA LYS A 91 -2.88 3.44 -13.87
C LYS A 91 -3.75 2.97 -12.72
N SER A 92 -3.99 1.67 -12.62
CA SER A 92 -4.79 1.07 -11.57
C SER A 92 -4.36 -0.36 -11.34
N ILE A 93 -4.76 -0.90 -10.18
CA ILE A 93 -4.58 -2.30 -9.85
C ILE A 93 -5.91 -2.84 -9.34
N CYS A 94 -6.24 -4.07 -9.71
CA CYS A 94 -7.53 -4.68 -9.41
C CYS A 94 -7.35 -6.07 -8.83
N THR A 95 -8.32 -6.47 -8.02
CA THR A 95 -8.47 -7.85 -7.61
C THR A 95 -9.96 -8.17 -7.52
N ASN A 96 -10.30 -9.43 -7.25
CA ASN A 96 -11.67 -9.87 -7.14
C ASN A 96 -11.98 -10.24 -5.69
N ALA A 97 -13.16 -9.87 -5.21
CA ALA A 97 -13.56 -10.14 -3.83
C ALA A 97 -13.69 -11.65 -3.54
N GLU A 98 -14.02 -12.45 -4.55
CA GLU A 98 -14.17 -13.91 -4.41
C GLU A 98 -12.86 -14.64 -4.70
N LYS A 99 -12.10 -14.14 -5.69
CA LYS A 99 -10.84 -14.73 -6.12
C LYS A 99 -9.77 -13.67 -6.09
N ASP A 100 -9.17 -13.50 -4.93
CA ASP A 100 -8.20 -12.44 -4.68
C ASP A 100 -6.83 -12.82 -5.27
N VAL A 101 -6.51 -12.21 -6.43
CA VAL A 101 -5.21 -12.43 -7.09
C VAL A 101 -4.07 -11.75 -6.35
N LEU A 102 -4.38 -10.82 -5.44
CA LEU A 102 -3.41 -10.15 -4.58
C LEU A 102 -3.41 -10.73 -3.17
N HIS A 103 -4.00 -11.89 -2.99
CA HIS A 103 -4.17 -12.55 -1.71
C HIS A 103 -2.88 -12.62 -0.87
N GLN A 104 -1.74 -12.83 -1.49
CA GLN A 104 -0.46 -12.91 -0.79
C GLN A 104 -0.09 -11.62 -0.04
N TYR A 105 -0.66 -10.50 -0.45
CA TYR A 105 -0.40 -9.20 0.17
C TYR A 105 -1.47 -8.78 1.18
N ARG A 106 -2.60 -9.46 1.21
CA ARG A 106 -3.71 -9.07 2.08
C ARG A 106 -3.39 -9.32 3.55
N GLY A 107 -3.34 -8.24 4.32
CA GLY A 107 -3.02 -8.30 5.74
C GLY A 107 -1.61 -8.78 6.05
N ASN A 108 -0.75 -8.88 5.03
CA ASN A 108 0.58 -9.46 5.19
C ASN A 108 1.65 -8.37 5.28
N LEU A 109 2.15 -8.15 6.47
CA LEU A 109 3.22 -7.19 6.75
C LEU A 109 4.60 -7.85 6.80
N GLY A 110 4.69 -9.15 6.52
CA GLY A 110 5.92 -9.90 6.66
C GLY A 110 7.09 -9.33 5.86
N ALA A 111 6.84 -8.94 4.61
CA ALA A 111 7.88 -8.40 3.74
C ALA A 111 8.42 -7.06 4.23
N LEU A 112 7.59 -6.26 4.94
CA LEU A 112 8.01 -4.97 5.48
C LEU A 112 8.89 -5.10 6.71
N LYS A 113 8.92 -6.27 7.34
CA LYS A 113 9.77 -6.55 8.48
C LYS A 113 11.19 -6.95 8.09
N VAL A 114 11.45 -7.10 6.81
CA VAL A 114 12.75 -7.46 6.28
C VAL A 114 13.41 -6.21 5.71
N SER A 115 14.72 -6.05 5.98
CA SER A 115 15.47 -4.95 5.38
C SER A 115 15.40 -5.03 3.86
N GLY A 116 15.04 -3.91 3.21
CA GLY A 116 14.96 -3.84 1.76
C GLY A 116 16.31 -3.84 1.07
N VAL A 117 17.37 -3.96 1.81
CA VAL A 117 18.72 -4.05 1.24
C VAL A 117 18.98 -5.49 0.89
N CYS A 118 19.08 -5.75 -0.34
CA CYS A 118 19.47 -7.05 -0.83
C CYS A 118 20.97 -7.16 -0.85
#